data_5d979acb16fd2153fb2a2f1e198e04a8
#
_entry.id   5d979acb16fd2153fb2a2f1e198e04a8
#
_cell.length_a   1.000
_cell.length_b   1.000
_cell.length_c   1.000
_cell.angle_alpha   90.00
_cell.angle_beta   90.00
_cell.angle_gamma   90.00
#
_symmetry.space_group_name_H-M   'P 1'
#
loop_
_entity.id
_entity.type
_entity.pdbx_description
1 polymer ?
#
loop_
_entity_poly.entity_id
_entity_poly.type
_entity_poly.pdbx_seq_one_letter_code
_entity_poly.pdbx_strand_id
1 'polypeptide(L)'
;MCIRDSIKGADLLFGAKRLLDAVPAQWNVAAERLPYYLAKDILPCLDDAGEKSGKAIFHAVILFSGDTGFYSGAEKMVQALQGRENTEVSVCPGISSVSYLAARSGNSWQDAKIVSLHGTDQMERLIKTAGMREKVFVITSGVLDVREIGKRLIECGLKETTVTVGYALSYPAEQIKTLSPEECMQLTDEGLYTCLIQNQGISGEKKNSDPKFLTHGLPDDAFCRDKVPMTKEEVREAAICKMHLTPDAVVYDIGSGTGSIAVEMARLSDNLTVYAIERKQEAVALIEKNCTKYGLANVKVICCLLYTSPSPRDRS
;
A
#
# COMPACT_ATOMS: atom_id res chain seq x y z
N MET A 1 14.35 -22.59 17.17
CA MET A 1 15.78 -22.20 17.08
C MET A 1 15.87 -20.70 17.31
N CYS A 2 16.83 -20.21 18.07
CA CYS A 2 16.99 -18.77 18.37
C CYS A 2 17.89 -18.14 17.29
N ILE A 3 17.53 -16.97 16.78
CA ILE A 3 18.34 -16.24 15.74
C ILE A 3 19.81 -16.15 16.17
N ARG A 4 20.08 -15.83 17.43
CA ARG A 4 21.44 -15.75 17.97
C ARG A 4 22.21 -17.06 17.83
N ASP A 5 21.56 -18.18 18.14
CA ASP A 5 22.23 -19.49 18.12
C ASP A 5 22.47 -19.94 16.70
N SER A 6 21.56 -19.63 15.76
CA SER A 6 21.76 -19.87 14.33
C SER A 6 22.99 -19.11 13.79
N ILE A 7 23.11 -17.80 14.14
CA ILE A 7 24.25 -16.99 13.71
C ILE A 7 25.57 -17.50 14.30
N LYS A 8 25.58 -17.92 15.57
CA LYS A 8 26.78 -18.46 16.22
C LYS A 8 27.24 -19.79 15.66
N GLY A 9 26.31 -20.62 15.26
CA GLY A 9 26.60 -21.93 14.67
C GLY A 9 26.81 -21.93 13.16
N ALA A 10 26.79 -20.78 12.52
CA ALA A 10 26.95 -20.67 11.08
C ALA A 10 28.39 -20.90 10.64
N ASP A 11 28.55 -21.54 9.49
CA ASP A 11 29.82 -21.65 8.74
C ASP A 11 29.97 -20.47 7.76
N LEU A 12 28.85 -20.05 7.14
CA LEU A 12 28.77 -18.86 6.30
C LEU A 12 27.62 -17.95 6.78
N LEU A 13 27.87 -16.64 6.68
CA LEU A 13 26.88 -15.61 7.00
C LEU A 13 26.74 -14.66 5.84
N PHE A 14 25.55 -14.65 5.23
CA PHE A 14 25.19 -13.77 4.11
C PHE A 14 24.28 -12.63 4.58
N GLY A 15 24.32 -11.51 3.90
CA GLY A 15 23.41 -10.41 4.12
C GLY A 15 23.92 -9.08 3.58
N ALA A 16 23.07 -8.07 3.54
CA ALA A 16 23.55 -6.73 3.24
C ALA A 16 24.62 -6.30 4.26
N LYS A 17 25.63 -5.57 3.82
CA LYS A 17 26.77 -5.16 4.66
C LYS A 17 26.32 -4.59 6.02
N ARG A 18 25.31 -3.71 6.04
CA ARG A 18 24.75 -3.13 7.27
C ARG A 18 24.22 -4.16 8.27
N LEU A 19 23.71 -5.31 7.81
CA LEU A 19 23.20 -6.38 8.67
C LEU A 19 24.35 -7.22 9.21
N LEU A 20 25.35 -7.48 8.39
CA LEU A 20 26.56 -8.18 8.80
C LEU A 20 27.34 -7.36 9.86
N ASP A 21 27.43 -6.04 9.68
CA ASP A 21 28.08 -5.11 10.60
C ASP A 21 27.30 -4.96 11.92
N ALA A 22 25.96 -5.18 11.89
CA ALA A 22 25.10 -5.13 13.07
C ALA A 22 25.20 -6.38 13.97
N VAL A 23 25.85 -7.47 13.50
CA VAL A 23 26.05 -8.67 14.33
C VAL A 23 27.01 -8.35 15.47
N PRO A 24 26.57 -8.47 16.76
CA PRO A 24 27.38 -8.05 17.89
C PRO A 24 28.73 -8.79 17.97
N ALA A 25 29.84 -8.06 18.10
CA ALA A 25 31.17 -8.64 18.20
C ALA A 25 31.32 -9.64 19.36
N GLN A 26 30.59 -9.39 20.45
CA GLN A 26 30.56 -10.26 21.64
C GLN A 26 29.95 -11.66 21.39
N TRP A 27 29.33 -11.87 20.22
CA TRP A 27 28.85 -13.20 19.87
C TRP A 27 29.94 -14.13 19.34
N ASN A 28 31.15 -13.61 19.06
CA ASN A 28 32.29 -14.36 18.60
C ASN A 28 31.96 -15.30 17.43
N VAL A 29 31.31 -14.77 16.40
CA VAL A 29 30.88 -15.53 15.24
C VAL A 29 32.09 -15.84 14.36
N ALA A 30 32.40 -17.13 14.20
CA ALA A 30 33.53 -17.61 13.40
C ALA A 30 33.20 -17.69 11.90
N ALA A 31 31.92 -17.57 11.52
CA ALA A 31 31.47 -17.66 10.14
C ALA A 31 32.14 -16.64 9.24
N GLU A 32 32.50 -17.05 8.03
CA GLU A 32 32.88 -16.13 6.95
C GLU A 32 31.69 -15.23 6.59
N ARG A 33 31.90 -13.92 6.45
CA ARG A 33 30.86 -12.93 6.19
C ARG A 33 30.91 -12.48 4.75
N LEU A 34 29.84 -12.77 3.99
CA LEU A 34 29.73 -12.44 2.58
C LEU A 34 28.61 -11.42 2.35
N PRO A 35 28.90 -10.24 1.77
CA PRO A 35 27.94 -9.15 1.62
C PRO A 35 26.97 -9.38 0.44
N TYR A 36 26.46 -10.61 0.30
CA TYR A 36 25.51 -11.01 -0.72
C TYR A 36 24.11 -11.16 -0.13
N TYR A 37 23.09 -10.74 -0.85
CA TYR A 37 21.68 -10.80 -0.43
C TYR A 37 20.73 -11.23 -1.56
N LEU A 38 21.23 -11.42 -2.78
CA LEU A 38 20.46 -11.93 -3.91
C LEU A 38 20.74 -13.42 -4.12
N ALA A 39 19.71 -14.17 -4.49
CA ALA A 39 19.85 -15.60 -4.72
C ALA A 39 20.92 -15.94 -5.76
N LYS A 40 21.01 -15.17 -6.85
CA LYS A 40 22.01 -15.37 -7.92
C LYS A 40 23.47 -15.34 -7.43
N ASP A 41 23.73 -14.59 -6.37
CA ASP A 41 25.07 -14.43 -5.81
C ASP A 41 25.34 -15.43 -4.67
N ILE A 42 24.29 -15.80 -3.91
CA ILE A 42 24.37 -16.70 -2.76
C ILE A 42 24.44 -18.17 -3.20
N LEU A 43 23.59 -18.59 -4.14
CA LEU A 43 23.48 -19.99 -4.50
C LEU A 43 24.82 -20.61 -4.99
N PRO A 44 25.60 -19.95 -5.89
CA PRO A 44 26.91 -20.45 -6.28
C PRO A 44 27.89 -20.59 -5.12
N CYS A 45 27.85 -19.62 -4.17
CA CYS A 45 28.71 -19.67 -2.98
C CYS A 45 28.34 -20.84 -2.05
N LEU A 46 27.04 -21.16 -1.92
CA LEU A 46 26.59 -22.31 -1.13
C LEU A 46 27.07 -23.63 -1.75
N ASP A 47 27.01 -23.78 -3.08
CA ASP A 47 27.45 -24.96 -3.78
C ASP A 47 28.98 -25.17 -3.60
N ASP A 48 29.77 -24.14 -3.87
CA ASP A 48 31.24 -24.17 -3.72
C ASP A 48 31.67 -24.44 -2.27
N ALA A 49 31.02 -23.80 -1.29
CA ALA A 49 31.37 -24.01 0.11
C ALA A 49 30.92 -25.37 0.64
N GLY A 50 29.77 -25.88 0.19
CA GLY A 50 29.30 -27.22 0.55
C GLY A 50 30.27 -28.31 0.08
N GLU A 51 30.73 -28.21 -1.15
CA GLU A 51 31.72 -29.16 -1.71
C GLU A 51 33.07 -29.09 -0.98
N LYS A 52 33.56 -27.91 -0.66
CA LYS A 52 34.84 -27.68 -0.01
C LYS A 52 34.88 -27.99 1.48
N SER A 53 33.73 -27.90 2.16
CA SER A 53 33.72 -27.98 3.63
C SER A 53 34.09 -29.35 4.18
N GLY A 54 33.83 -30.43 3.44
CA GLY A 54 34.00 -31.82 3.88
C GLY A 54 33.16 -32.18 5.12
N LYS A 55 32.25 -31.32 5.57
CA LYS A 55 31.39 -31.50 6.74
C LYS A 55 30.15 -32.32 6.36
N ALA A 56 29.71 -33.18 7.28
CA ALA A 56 28.45 -33.91 7.12
C ALA A 56 27.25 -32.97 7.08
N ILE A 57 27.33 -31.87 7.83
CA ILE A 57 26.33 -30.81 7.89
C ILE A 57 27.05 -29.45 7.81
N PHE A 58 26.63 -28.63 6.83
CA PHE A 58 27.11 -27.28 6.60
C PHE A 58 26.00 -26.27 6.87
N HIS A 59 26.26 -25.31 7.72
CA HIS A 59 25.26 -24.31 8.14
C HIS A 59 25.53 -22.95 7.50
N ALA A 60 24.62 -22.49 6.64
CA ALA A 60 24.62 -21.12 6.11
C ALA A 60 23.47 -20.33 6.69
N VAL A 61 23.73 -19.09 7.09
CA VAL A 61 22.71 -18.15 7.58
C VAL A 61 22.63 -16.95 6.66
N ILE A 62 21.41 -16.61 6.24
CA ILE A 62 21.14 -15.47 5.35
C ILE A 62 20.33 -14.44 6.14
N LEU A 63 20.89 -13.25 6.32
CA LEU A 63 20.29 -12.18 7.09
C LEU A 63 19.38 -11.30 6.22
N PHE A 64 18.14 -11.16 6.63
CA PHE A 64 17.19 -10.21 6.09
C PHE A 64 16.78 -9.18 7.14
N SER A 65 16.39 -7.98 6.69
CA SER A 65 15.93 -6.92 7.58
C SER A 65 14.47 -7.12 7.95
N GLY A 66 14.12 -6.93 9.21
CA GLY A 66 12.75 -6.95 9.68
C GLY A 66 12.13 -8.34 9.74
N ASP A 67 10.83 -8.40 9.56
CA ASP A 67 10.07 -9.65 9.48
C ASP A 67 10.26 -10.31 8.12
N THR A 68 10.65 -11.58 8.12
CA THR A 68 10.91 -12.35 6.90
C THR A 68 9.65 -12.61 6.05
N GLY A 69 8.47 -12.56 6.66
CA GLY A 69 7.17 -12.70 5.99
C GLY A 69 6.52 -11.37 5.58
N PHE A 70 7.20 -10.21 5.83
CA PHE A 70 6.59 -8.90 5.65
C PHE A 70 7.42 -7.99 4.74
N TYR A 71 7.04 -7.89 3.46
CA TYR A 71 7.77 -7.10 2.44
C TYR A 71 9.28 -7.38 2.39
N SER A 72 9.66 -8.64 2.59
CA SER A 72 11.05 -9.08 2.67
C SER A 72 11.48 -9.83 1.41
N GLY A 73 12.77 -9.71 1.06
CA GLY A 73 13.40 -10.54 0.04
C GLY A 73 13.53 -12.02 0.43
N ALA A 74 13.25 -12.38 1.69
CA ALA A 74 13.37 -13.75 2.21
C ALA A 74 12.47 -14.74 1.46
N GLU A 75 11.25 -14.35 1.07
CA GLU A 75 10.33 -15.20 0.30
C GLU A 75 10.99 -15.73 -0.98
N LYS A 76 11.56 -14.84 -1.79
CA LYS A 76 12.26 -15.21 -3.04
C LYS A 76 13.46 -16.10 -2.77
N MET A 77 14.17 -15.89 -1.67
CA MET A 77 15.30 -16.73 -1.28
C MET A 77 14.84 -18.13 -0.86
N VAL A 78 13.78 -18.21 -0.05
CA VAL A 78 13.20 -19.50 0.35
C VAL A 78 12.74 -20.28 -0.87
N GLN A 79 12.03 -19.63 -1.82
CA GLN A 79 11.61 -20.25 -3.07
C GLN A 79 12.80 -20.77 -3.90
N ALA A 80 13.90 -20.00 -3.96
CA ALA A 80 15.11 -20.40 -4.68
C ALA A 80 15.86 -21.56 -4.01
N LEU A 81 15.70 -21.76 -2.71
CA LEU A 81 16.29 -22.84 -1.96
C LEU A 81 15.39 -24.09 -1.88
N GLN A 82 14.06 -23.91 -2.02
CA GLN A 82 13.10 -25.01 -2.04
C GLN A 82 13.35 -25.96 -3.24
N GLY A 83 13.33 -27.25 -2.95
CA GLY A 83 13.53 -28.29 -3.98
C GLY A 83 15.00 -28.61 -4.29
N ARG A 84 15.96 -27.98 -3.61
CA ARG A 84 17.38 -28.39 -3.69
C ARG A 84 17.58 -29.67 -2.88
N GLU A 85 18.22 -30.65 -3.51
CA GLU A 85 18.57 -31.90 -2.83
C GLU A 85 19.51 -31.65 -1.64
N ASN A 86 19.33 -32.38 -0.58
CA ASN A 86 20.14 -32.31 0.65
C ASN A 86 20.16 -30.92 1.32
N THR A 87 19.11 -30.11 1.12
CA THR A 87 19.01 -28.78 1.71
C THR A 87 17.77 -28.66 2.59
N GLU A 88 17.98 -28.36 3.88
CA GLU A 88 16.91 -28.01 4.81
C GLU A 88 16.89 -26.51 5.04
N VAL A 89 15.71 -25.88 4.87
CA VAL A 89 15.51 -24.44 5.03
C VAL A 89 14.67 -24.17 6.26
N SER A 90 15.23 -23.43 7.20
CA SER A 90 14.51 -22.95 8.40
C SER A 90 14.46 -21.43 8.41
N VAL A 91 13.27 -20.85 8.64
CA VAL A 91 13.07 -19.40 8.68
C VAL A 91 12.86 -18.94 10.13
N CYS A 92 13.72 -18.04 10.60
CA CYS A 92 13.57 -17.38 11.89
C CYS A 92 12.81 -16.06 11.72
N PRO A 93 11.66 -15.85 12.40
CA PRO A 93 10.90 -14.61 12.30
C PRO A 93 11.64 -13.43 12.96
N GLY A 94 11.49 -12.26 12.37
CA GLY A 94 11.97 -11.00 12.94
C GLY A 94 10.79 -10.06 13.24
N ILE A 95 11.10 -8.87 13.73
CA ILE A 95 10.10 -7.82 14.01
C ILE A 95 10.05 -6.86 12.83
N SER A 96 8.86 -6.64 12.25
CA SER A 96 8.69 -5.66 11.18
C SER A 96 8.89 -4.22 11.69
N SER A 97 9.31 -3.32 10.81
CA SER A 97 9.41 -1.90 11.17
C SER A 97 8.05 -1.30 11.55
N VAL A 98 6.95 -1.82 11.00
CA VAL A 98 5.58 -1.43 11.37
C VAL A 98 5.28 -1.85 12.81
N SER A 99 5.49 -3.13 13.17
CA SER A 99 5.26 -3.60 14.54
C SER A 99 6.16 -2.89 15.54
N TYR A 100 7.40 -2.62 15.17
CA TYR A 100 8.35 -1.88 16.01
C TYR A 100 7.89 -0.44 16.24
N LEU A 101 7.58 0.30 15.18
CA LEU A 101 7.09 1.69 15.28
C LEU A 101 5.77 1.76 16.07
N ALA A 102 4.85 0.83 15.84
CA ALA A 102 3.59 0.74 16.55
C ALA A 102 3.81 0.62 18.06
N ALA A 103 4.66 -0.32 18.49
CA ALA A 103 4.99 -0.52 19.89
C ALA A 103 5.68 0.71 20.50
N ARG A 104 6.65 1.31 19.81
CA ARG A 104 7.41 2.47 20.28
C ARG A 104 6.59 3.76 20.36
N SER A 105 5.58 3.90 19.50
CA SER A 105 4.66 5.06 19.48
C SER A 105 3.37 4.84 20.30
N GLY A 106 3.20 3.69 20.93
CA GLY A 106 2.01 3.36 21.69
C GLY A 106 0.74 3.20 20.84
N ASN A 107 0.88 2.87 19.57
CA ASN A 107 -0.23 2.70 18.64
C ASN A 107 -0.50 1.24 18.32
N SER A 108 -1.78 0.84 18.24
CA SER A 108 -2.17 -0.45 17.67
C SER A 108 -2.11 -0.38 16.14
N TRP A 109 -1.69 -1.46 15.49
CA TRP A 109 -1.68 -1.59 14.03
C TRP A 109 -2.77 -2.52 13.49
N GLN A 110 -3.56 -3.16 14.35
CA GLN A 110 -4.62 -4.11 13.97
C GLN A 110 -5.72 -3.48 13.12
N ASP A 111 -6.06 -2.24 13.41
CA ASP A 111 -7.08 -1.43 12.73
C ASP A 111 -6.51 -0.51 11.63
N ALA A 112 -5.19 -0.55 11.46
CA ALA A 112 -4.50 0.27 10.48
C ALA A 112 -4.42 -0.38 9.09
N LYS A 113 -4.37 0.45 8.05
CA LYS A 113 -3.98 0.01 6.72
C LYS A 113 -2.46 0.12 6.58
N ILE A 114 -1.85 -0.81 5.84
CA ILE A 114 -0.41 -0.78 5.57
C ILE A 114 -0.23 -0.55 4.07
N VAL A 115 0.61 0.43 3.73
CA VAL A 115 0.97 0.76 2.33
C VAL A 115 2.50 0.77 2.23
N SER A 116 3.03 0.09 1.22
CA SER A 116 4.46 0.13 0.90
C SER A 116 4.70 1.01 -0.32
N LEU A 117 5.57 1.99 -0.17
CA LEU A 117 6.12 2.80 -1.28
C LEU A 117 7.44 2.22 -1.78
N HIS A 118 7.99 1.21 -1.09
CA HIS A 118 9.28 0.63 -1.45
C HIS A 118 9.22 -0.08 -2.81
N GLY A 119 9.87 0.51 -3.82
CA GLY A 119 9.94 -0.02 -5.17
C GLY A 119 8.62 0.02 -5.94
N THR A 120 7.62 0.79 -5.49
CA THR A 120 6.31 0.92 -6.14
C THR A 120 5.82 2.37 -6.15
N ASP A 121 5.15 2.76 -7.22
CA ASP A 121 4.46 4.06 -7.30
C ASP A 121 3.03 3.92 -6.76
N GLN A 122 2.89 3.97 -5.44
CA GLN A 122 1.59 3.88 -4.76
C GLN A 122 1.24 5.14 -3.95
N MET A 123 1.86 6.27 -4.25
CA MET A 123 1.65 7.52 -3.52
C MET A 123 0.19 7.97 -3.57
N GLU A 124 -0.45 7.96 -4.73
CA GLU A 124 -1.87 8.34 -4.84
C GLU A 124 -2.79 7.43 -4.02
N ARG A 125 -2.54 6.12 -4.06
CA ARG A 125 -3.27 5.15 -3.23
C ARG A 125 -3.06 5.41 -1.74
N LEU A 126 -1.84 5.75 -1.33
CA LEU A 126 -1.54 6.11 0.05
C LEU A 126 -2.36 7.31 0.51
N ILE A 127 -2.34 8.41 -0.25
CA ILE A 127 -3.04 9.64 0.12
C ILE A 127 -4.56 9.42 0.17
N LYS A 128 -5.11 8.72 -0.82
CA LYS A 128 -6.52 8.30 -0.79
C LYS A 128 -6.84 7.50 0.48
N THR A 129 -5.97 6.54 0.83
CA THR A 129 -6.15 5.71 2.02
C THR A 129 -6.09 6.55 3.30
N ALA A 130 -5.16 7.51 3.39
CA ALA A 130 -5.03 8.42 4.52
C ALA A 130 -6.25 9.33 4.69
N GLY A 131 -6.91 9.71 3.59
CA GLY A 131 -8.18 10.45 3.62
C GLY A 131 -9.38 9.61 4.10
N MET A 132 -9.30 8.28 4.05
CA MET A 132 -10.41 7.37 4.37
C MET A 132 -10.21 6.57 5.66
N ARG A 133 -9.01 6.51 6.21
CA ARG A 133 -8.64 5.70 7.36
C ARG A 133 -8.01 6.54 8.45
N GLU A 134 -8.36 6.22 9.69
CA GLU A 134 -7.79 6.89 10.86
C GLU A 134 -6.28 6.66 10.99
N LYS A 135 -5.83 5.44 10.63
CA LYS A 135 -4.42 5.04 10.75
C LYS A 135 -3.92 4.35 9.48
N VAL A 136 -2.79 4.81 8.97
CA VAL A 136 -2.11 4.21 7.83
C VAL A 136 -0.61 4.11 8.13
N PHE A 137 -0.09 2.89 8.21
CA PHE A 137 1.36 2.66 8.26
C PHE A 137 1.95 2.67 6.87
N VAL A 138 3.11 3.29 6.74
CA VAL A 138 3.81 3.46 5.46
C VAL A 138 5.23 2.97 5.56
N ILE A 139 5.61 2.06 4.66
CA ILE A 139 7.00 1.65 4.45
C ILE A 139 7.54 2.49 3.31
N THR A 140 8.61 3.25 3.55
CA THR A 140 9.19 4.17 2.58
C THR A 140 10.53 3.67 2.05
N SER A 141 10.97 4.22 0.92
CA SER A 141 12.32 3.99 0.37
C SER A 141 13.36 4.94 0.97
N GLY A 142 12.94 6.04 1.60
CA GLY A 142 13.83 7.04 2.19
C GLY A 142 13.17 8.38 2.48
N VAL A 143 13.99 9.40 2.75
CA VAL A 143 13.54 10.74 3.11
C VAL A 143 12.69 11.41 2.03
N LEU A 144 12.95 11.14 0.75
CA LEU A 144 12.20 11.72 -0.36
C LEU A 144 10.73 11.31 -0.34
N ASP A 145 10.44 10.05 -0.01
CA ASP A 145 9.06 9.58 0.15
C ASP A 145 8.36 10.32 1.28
N VAL A 146 9.04 10.54 2.43
CA VAL A 146 8.44 11.22 3.58
C VAL A 146 8.12 12.68 3.26
N ARG A 147 9.00 13.36 2.52
CA ARG A 147 8.75 14.73 2.04
C ARG A 147 7.57 14.79 1.08
N GLU A 148 7.50 13.85 0.13
CA GLU A 148 6.41 13.79 -0.83
C GLU A 148 5.08 13.46 -0.15
N ILE A 149 5.07 12.57 0.87
CA ILE A 149 3.90 12.33 1.72
C ILE A 149 3.41 13.64 2.34
N GLY A 150 4.30 14.42 2.98
CA GLY A 150 3.93 15.69 3.58
C GLY A 150 3.31 16.65 2.57
N LYS A 151 3.96 16.83 1.43
CA LYS A 151 3.48 17.68 0.33
C LYS A 151 2.10 17.25 -0.17
N ARG A 152 1.91 15.96 -0.48
CA ARG A 152 0.66 15.43 -1.01
C ARG A 152 -0.50 15.50 0.00
N LEU A 153 -0.22 15.30 1.29
CA LEU A 153 -1.23 15.48 2.34
C LEU A 153 -1.76 16.92 2.35
N ILE A 154 -0.89 17.91 2.21
CA ILE A 154 -1.29 19.34 2.13
C ILE A 154 -2.11 19.60 0.86
N GLU A 155 -1.63 19.19 -0.31
CA GLU A 155 -2.28 19.36 -1.61
C GLU A 155 -3.70 18.76 -1.64
N CYS A 156 -3.92 17.66 -0.91
CA CYS A 156 -5.22 16.98 -0.82
C CYS A 156 -6.08 17.44 0.36
N GLY A 157 -5.72 18.53 1.03
CA GLY A 157 -6.52 19.10 2.13
C GLY A 157 -6.44 18.34 3.45
N LEU A 158 -5.46 17.43 3.60
CA LEU A 158 -5.24 16.61 4.80
C LEU A 158 -4.16 17.19 5.73
N LYS A 159 -4.03 18.51 5.78
CA LYS A 159 -3.01 19.23 6.56
C LYS A 159 -3.11 19.02 8.07
N GLU A 160 -4.30 18.68 8.58
CA GLU A 160 -4.52 18.44 10.02
C GLU A 160 -4.13 17.00 10.44
N THR A 161 -3.63 16.18 9.52
CA THR A 161 -3.11 14.85 9.86
C THR A 161 -1.78 14.96 10.60
N THR A 162 -1.50 13.98 11.43
CA THR A 162 -0.16 13.84 12.03
C THR A 162 0.59 12.66 11.42
N VAL A 163 1.89 12.80 11.31
CA VAL A 163 2.78 11.76 10.77
C VAL A 163 3.81 11.40 11.83
N THR A 164 3.66 10.24 12.46
CA THR A 164 4.70 9.71 13.34
C THR A 164 5.76 9.04 12.47
N VAL A 165 6.96 9.60 12.48
CA VAL A 165 8.08 9.18 11.65
C VAL A 165 9.09 8.42 12.51
N GLY A 166 9.37 7.19 12.15
CA GLY A 166 10.43 6.36 12.71
C GLY A 166 11.63 6.32 11.77
N TYR A 167 12.71 6.95 12.16
CA TYR A 167 13.99 6.97 11.44
C TYR A 167 14.96 5.97 12.05
N ALA A 168 15.67 5.22 11.21
CA ALA A 168 16.70 4.26 11.61
C ALA A 168 16.27 3.35 12.79
N LEU A 169 15.04 2.86 12.75
CA LEU A 169 14.45 2.06 13.83
C LEU A 169 15.33 0.87 14.21
N SER A 170 15.52 0.66 15.49
CA SER A 170 16.42 -0.35 16.10
C SER A 170 17.93 -0.13 15.92
N TYR A 171 18.35 0.94 15.29
CA TYR A 171 19.76 1.33 15.17
C TYR A 171 20.14 2.39 16.23
N PRO A 172 21.44 2.59 16.52
CA PRO A 172 21.88 3.60 17.51
C PRO A 172 21.42 5.03 17.19
N ALA A 173 21.14 5.34 15.92
CA ALA A 173 20.66 6.64 15.47
C ALA A 173 19.12 6.74 15.46
N GLU A 174 18.40 5.81 16.11
CA GLU A 174 16.94 5.79 16.13
C GLU A 174 16.35 7.13 16.58
N GLN A 175 15.40 7.63 15.80
CA GLN A 175 14.56 8.76 16.17
C GLN A 175 13.12 8.46 15.84
N ILE A 176 12.23 8.78 16.78
CA ILE A 176 10.78 8.69 16.57
C ILE A 176 10.19 10.06 16.92
N LYS A 177 9.54 10.68 15.94
CA LYS A 177 8.95 12.03 16.07
C LYS A 177 7.56 12.02 15.46
N THR A 178 6.64 12.76 16.07
CA THR A 178 5.32 13.04 15.46
C THR A 178 5.39 14.46 14.88
N LEU A 179 5.14 14.57 13.60
CA LEU A 179 5.33 15.76 12.78
C LEU A 179 4.02 16.14 12.09
N SER A 180 3.87 17.42 11.76
CA SER A 180 2.88 17.88 10.79
C SER A 180 3.32 17.53 9.35
N PRO A 181 2.42 17.57 8.36
CA PRO A 181 2.80 17.42 6.95
C PRO A 181 3.86 18.44 6.50
N GLU A 182 3.80 19.68 6.98
CA GLU A 182 4.79 20.73 6.69
C GLU A 182 6.16 20.39 7.24
N GLU A 183 6.24 19.88 8.48
CA GLU A 183 7.49 19.46 9.11
C GLU A 183 8.10 18.24 8.40
N CYS A 184 7.29 17.33 7.88
CA CYS A 184 7.77 16.20 7.07
C CYS A 184 8.56 16.67 5.84
N MET A 185 8.16 17.77 5.21
CA MET A 185 8.86 18.34 4.05
C MET A 185 10.24 18.90 4.38
N GLN A 186 10.53 19.16 5.65
CA GLN A 186 11.81 19.75 6.11
C GLN A 186 12.84 18.68 6.51
N LEU A 187 12.50 17.40 6.50
CA LEU A 187 13.44 16.33 6.87
C LEU A 187 14.61 16.26 5.89
N THR A 188 15.81 16.09 6.41
CA THR A 188 17.07 16.09 5.64
C THR A 188 17.86 14.79 5.77
N ASP A 189 17.66 14.05 6.86
CA ASP A 189 18.48 12.88 7.17
C ASP A 189 18.23 11.74 6.18
N GLU A 190 19.27 11.31 5.49
CA GLU A 190 19.20 10.17 4.57
C GLU A 190 19.16 8.86 5.36
N GLY A 191 18.26 7.94 4.98
CA GLY A 191 18.17 6.64 5.64
C GLY A 191 16.81 5.98 5.48
N LEU A 192 16.59 4.95 6.32
CA LEU A 192 15.35 4.17 6.32
C LEU A 192 14.30 4.82 7.21
N TYR A 193 13.12 5.00 6.65
CA TYR A 193 11.98 5.55 7.35
C TYR A 193 10.79 4.58 7.34
N THR A 194 10.03 4.59 8.42
CA THR A 194 8.69 4.00 8.50
C THR A 194 7.78 5.04 9.12
N CYS A 195 6.61 5.27 8.55
CA CYS A 195 5.70 6.31 9.03
C CYS A 195 4.37 5.73 9.47
N LEU A 196 3.70 6.42 10.40
CA LEU A 196 2.31 6.24 10.75
C LEU A 196 1.57 7.55 10.52
N ILE A 197 0.70 7.59 9.51
CA ILE A 197 -0.20 8.71 9.27
C ILE A 197 -1.45 8.50 10.11
N GLN A 198 -1.84 9.52 10.90
CA GLN A 198 -3.04 9.50 11.71
C GLN A 198 -3.95 10.67 11.30
N ASN A 199 -5.16 10.34 10.89
CA ASN A 199 -6.19 11.29 10.50
C ASN A 199 -7.29 11.32 11.55
N GLN A 200 -7.19 12.25 12.50
CA GLN A 200 -8.17 12.39 13.59
C GLN A 200 -9.51 12.96 13.12
N GLY A 201 -9.56 13.60 11.95
CA GLY A 201 -10.80 14.12 11.38
C GLY A 201 -11.82 13.02 11.05
N ILE A 202 -11.37 11.79 10.85
CA ILE A 202 -12.25 10.64 10.58
C ILE A 202 -12.88 10.11 11.88
N SER A 203 -12.19 10.22 13.02
CA SER A 203 -12.68 9.73 14.33
C SER A 203 -13.87 10.55 14.86
N GLY A 204 -14.01 11.81 14.42
CA GLY A 204 -15.06 12.75 14.88
C GLY A 204 -16.39 12.63 14.15
N GLU A 205 -16.40 12.14 12.92
CA GLU A 205 -17.59 12.17 12.05
C GLU A 205 -18.43 10.89 12.03
N LYS A 206 -18.19 9.93 12.94
CA LYS A 206 -19.10 8.77 13.08
C LYS A 206 -20.52 9.14 13.53
N LYS A 207 -20.85 10.40 13.70
CA LYS A 207 -22.13 10.83 14.26
C LYS A 207 -23.23 11.14 13.25
N ASN A 208 -22.97 11.33 11.96
CA ASN A 208 -24.02 11.63 10.96
C ASN A 208 -23.73 11.14 9.54
N SER A 209 -23.00 10.05 9.34
CA SER A 209 -23.01 9.41 8.03
C SER A 209 -24.26 8.53 7.95
N ASP A 210 -25.09 8.77 6.95
CA ASP A 210 -26.13 7.83 6.53
C ASP A 210 -25.58 6.40 6.55
N PRO A 211 -26.38 5.40 6.95
CA PRO A 211 -25.91 4.03 7.00
C PRO A 211 -25.26 3.67 5.66
N LYS A 212 -23.96 3.31 5.70
CA LYS A 212 -23.27 2.82 4.49
C LYS A 212 -23.92 1.49 4.11
N PHE A 213 -24.87 1.56 3.20
CA PHE A 213 -25.41 0.34 2.61
C PHE A 213 -24.29 -0.41 1.89
N LEU A 214 -24.21 -1.71 2.14
CA LEU A 214 -23.23 -2.60 1.49
C LEU A 214 -23.59 -2.92 0.04
N THR A 215 -24.80 -2.55 -0.37
CA THR A 215 -25.32 -2.77 -1.72
C THR A 215 -25.49 -1.44 -2.44
N HIS A 216 -25.57 -1.48 -3.77
CA HIS A 216 -26.12 -0.39 -4.58
C HIS A 216 -27.63 -0.28 -4.35
N GLY A 217 -28.27 0.75 -4.88
CA GLY A 217 -29.71 1.00 -4.71
C GLY A 217 -29.99 2.24 -3.89
N LEU A 218 -29.27 3.31 -4.19
CA LEU A 218 -29.58 4.61 -3.63
C LEU A 218 -30.88 5.14 -4.24
N PRO A 219 -31.81 5.71 -3.43
CA PRO A 219 -33.02 6.31 -3.95
C PRO A 219 -32.70 7.51 -4.86
N ASP A 220 -33.61 7.79 -5.79
CA ASP A 220 -33.42 8.86 -6.79
C ASP A 220 -33.18 10.24 -6.18
N ASP A 221 -33.76 10.55 -5.04
CA ASP A 221 -33.60 11.82 -4.31
C ASP A 221 -32.23 11.93 -3.59
N ALA A 222 -31.49 10.83 -3.49
CA ALA A 222 -30.13 10.83 -2.97
C ALA A 222 -29.12 11.53 -3.89
N PHE A 223 -29.48 11.81 -5.14
CA PHE A 223 -28.59 12.45 -6.12
C PHE A 223 -28.95 13.92 -6.40
N CYS A 224 -27.91 14.72 -6.62
CA CYS A 224 -28.07 16.05 -7.21
C CYS A 224 -28.37 15.87 -8.71
N ARG A 225 -29.51 16.34 -9.20
CA ARG A 225 -29.91 16.07 -10.60
C ARG A 225 -30.33 17.27 -11.44
N ASP A 226 -30.78 18.36 -10.85
CA ASP A 226 -31.31 19.52 -11.58
C ASP A 226 -32.21 19.10 -12.78
N LYS A 227 -32.05 19.70 -13.95
CA LYS A 227 -32.82 19.39 -15.18
C LYS A 227 -32.20 18.25 -16.03
N VAL A 228 -31.09 17.67 -15.60
CA VAL A 228 -30.42 16.58 -16.30
C VAL A 228 -31.19 15.28 -16.12
N PRO A 229 -31.50 14.52 -17.19
CA PRO A 229 -32.12 13.20 -17.08
C PRO A 229 -31.28 12.25 -16.22
N MET A 230 -31.93 11.44 -15.42
CA MET A 230 -31.30 10.46 -14.55
C MET A 230 -31.97 9.08 -14.74
N THR A 231 -31.15 8.06 -14.77
CA THR A 231 -31.64 6.67 -14.78
C THR A 231 -32.36 6.37 -13.48
N LYS A 232 -33.58 5.85 -13.59
CA LYS A 232 -34.41 5.50 -12.43
C LYS A 232 -33.76 4.41 -11.58
N GLU A 233 -34.05 4.42 -10.28
CA GLU A 233 -33.47 3.54 -9.26
C GLU A 233 -33.53 2.06 -9.71
N GLU A 234 -34.69 1.55 -10.06
CA GLU A 234 -34.87 0.15 -10.41
C GLU A 234 -34.10 -0.27 -11.68
N VAL A 235 -34.01 0.65 -12.66
CA VAL A 235 -33.24 0.43 -13.89
C VAL A 235 -31.74 0.48 -13.61
N ARG A 236 -31.31 1.40 -12.74
CA ARG A 236 -29.92 1.54 -12.31
C ARG A 236 -29.44 0.30 -11.56
N GLU A 237 -30.26 -0.18 -10.61
CA GLU A 237 -29.99 -1.41 -9.86
C GLU A 237 -29.85 -2.62 -10.78
N ALA A 238 -30.82 -2.80 -11.67
CA ALA A 238 -30.80 -3.91 -12.60
C ALA A 238 -29.58 -3.86 -13.54
N ALA A 239 -29.21 -2.68 -14.02
CA ALA A 239 -28.04 -2.50 -14.88
C ALA A 239 -26.75 -2.89 -14.15
N ILE A 240 -26.51 -2.37 -12.96
CA ILE A 240 -25.30 -2.63 -12.17
C ILE A 240 -25.23 -4.12 -11.79
N CYS A 241 -26.34 -4.72 -11.36
CA CYS A 241 -26.42 -6.13 -11.02
C CYS A 241 -26.04 -7.04 -12.21
N LYS A 242 -26.49 -6.69 -13.43
CA LYS A 242 -26.20 -7.46 -14.66
C LYS A 242 -24.77 -7.31 -15.17
N MET A 243 -24.05 -6.29 -14.73
CA MET A 243 -22.65 -6.08 -15.13
C MET A 243 -21.67 -7.05 -14.45
N HIS A 244 -22.05 -7.72 -13.34
CA HIS A 244 -21.22 -8.65 -12.59
C HIS A 244 -19.82 -8.09 -12.30
N LEU A 245 -19.75 -6.87 -11.75
CA LEU A 245 -18.52 -6.14 -11.52
C LEU A 245 -17.61 -6.86 -10.52
N THR A 246 -16.33 -6.95 -10.84
CA THR A 246 -15.29 -7.38 -9.89
C THR A 246 -14.79 -6.17 -9.07
N PRO A 247 -14.21 -6.40 -7.87
CA PRO A 247 -13.76 -5.29 -7.01
C PRO A 247 -12.72 -4.37 -7.65
N ASP A 248 -11.99 -4.82 -8.66
CA ASP A 248 -10.92 -4.15 -9.37
C ASP A 248 -11.28 -3.78 -10.82
N ALA A 249 -12.56 -3.87 -11.18
CA ALA A 249 -13.02 -3.60 -12.53
C ALA A 249 -12.73 -2.15 -12.98
N VAL A 250 -12.45 -1.99 -14.27
CA VAL A 250 -12.40 -0.70 -14.95
C VAL A 250 -13.66 -0.58 -15.81
N VAL A 251 -14.48 0.44 -15.54
CA VAL A 251 -15.79 0.60 -16.15
C VAL A 251 -15.92 1.94 -16.85
N TYR A 252 -16.60 1.94 -18.00
CA TYR A 252 -16.90 3.16 -18.74
C TYR A 252 -18.42 3.40 -18.74
N ASP A 253 -18.84 4.51 -18.11
CA ASP A 253 -20.22 5.00 -18.11
C ASP A 253 -20.36 6.07 -19.18
N ILE A 254 -20.85 5.68 -20.36
CA ILE A 254 -20.92 6.56 -21.54
C ILE A 254 -22.29 7.24 -21.59
N GLY A 255 -22.30 8.58 -21.56
CA GLY A 255 -23.51 9.37 -21.41
C GLY A 255 -23.97 9.37 -19.95
N SER A 256 -23.05 9.60 -19.05
CA SER A 256 -23.21 9.43 -17.60
C SER A 256 -24.32 10.29 -16.97
N GLY A 257 -24.75 11.38 -17.66
CA GLY A 257 -25.81 12.25 -17.20
C GLY A 257 -25.52 12.88 -15.84
N THR A 258 -26.33 12.52 -14.82
CA THR A 258 -26.09 12.98 -13.43
C THR A 258 -24.95 12.22 -12.75
N GLY A 259 -24.42 11.16 -13.36
CA GLY A 259 -23.41 10.29 -12.77
C GLY A 259 -23.99 9.27 -11.78
N SER A 260 -25.30 9.08 -11.72
CA SER A 260 -25.90 8.21 -10.71
C SER A 260 -25.43 6.74 -10.82
N ILE A 261 -25.30 6.19 -12.03
CA ILE A 261 -24.74 4.85 -12.25
C ILE A 261 -23.26 4.83 -11.89
N ALA A 262 -22.48 5.80 -12.35
CA ALA A 262 -21.05 5.91 -12.05
C ALA A 262 -20.77 5.97 -10.54
N VAL A 263 -21.55 6.77 -9.80
CA VAL A 263 -21.45 6.89 -8.35
C VAL A 263 -21.76 5.57 -7.65
N GLU A 264 -22.84 4.90 -8.02
CA GLU A 264 -23.21 3.62 -7.41
C GLU A 264 -22.18 2.53 -7.67
N MET A 265 -21.68 2.43 -8.91
CA MET A 265 -20.59 1.49 -9.22
C MET A 265 -19.32 1.78 -8.40
N ALA A 266 -18.92 3.04 -8.33
CA ALA A 266 -17.72 3.45 -7.60
C ALA A 266 -17.80 3.20 -6.09
N ARG A 267 -19.01 3.19 -5.51
CA ARG A 267 -19.26 2.87 -4.10
C ARG A 267 -19.09 1.39 -3.76
N LEU A 268 -19.16 0.51 -4.74
CA LEU A 268 -19.05 -0.95 -4.49
C LEU A 268 -17.65 -1.35 -4.06
N SER A 269 -16.60 -0.69 -4.58
CA SER A 269 -15.22 -1.00 -4.22
C SER A 269 -14.30 0.19 -4.46
N ASP A 270 -13.41 0.46 -3.52
CA ASP A 270 -12.36 1.49 -3.65
C ASP A 270 -11.33 1.16 -4.75
N ASN A 271 -11.20 -0.11 -5.13
CA ASN A 271 -10.27 -0.54 -6.17
C ASN A 271 -10.89 -0.47 -7.59
N LEU A 272 -12.22 -0.35 -7.69
CA LEU A 272 -12.93 -0.21 -8.95
C LEU A 272 -12.69 1.20 -9.50
N THR A 273 -12.42 1.32 -10.79
CA THR A 273 -12.24 2.63 -11.46
C THR A 273 -13.37 2.86 -12.44
N VAL A 274 -14.09 3.98 -12.31
CA VAL A 274 -15.15 4.36 -13.23
C VAL A 274 -14.73 5.58 -14.06
N TYR A 275 -14.82 5.47 -15.38
CA TYR A 275 -14.71 6.59 -16.31
C TYR A 275 -16.10 7.08 -16.66
N ALA A 276 -16.54 8.19 -16.09
CA ALA A 276 -17.82 8.83 -16.35
C ALA A 276 -17.64 9.82 -17.52
N ILE A 277 -18.18 9.47 -18.68
CA ILE A 277 -18.01 10.25 -19.92
C ILE A 277 -19.30 10.97 -20.25
N GLU A 278 -19.26 12.31 -20.31
CA GLU A 278 -20.43 13.14 -20.59
C GLU A 278 -20.04 14.32 -21.47
N ARG A 279 -20.95 14.72 -22.37
CA ARG A 279 -20.71 15.83 -23.31
C ARG A 279 -21.15 17.20 -22.82
N LYS A 280 -22.16 17.23 -21.94
CA LYS A 280 -22.76 18.48 -21.44
C LYS A 280 -22.05 18.94 -20.17
N GLN A 281 -21.51 20.15 -20.21
CA GLN A 281 -20.76 20.71 -19.08
C GLN A 281 -21.59 20.79 -17.78
N GLU A 282 -22.89 21.08 -17.91
CA GLU A 282 -23.84 21.09 -16.77
C GLU A 282 -23.99 19.73 -16.11
N ALA A 283 -24.00 18.65 -16.91
CA ALA A 283 -24.04 17.28 -16.41
C ALA A 283 -22.70 16.85 -15.80
N VAL A 284 -21.58 17.25 -16.40
CA VAL A 284 -20.24 17.05 -15.83
C VAL A 284 -20.15 17.65 -14.42
N ALA A 285 -20.60 18.90 -14.23
CA ALA A 285 -20.63 19.53 -12.91
C ALA A 285 -21.50 18.77 -11.90
N LEU A 286 -22.59 18.14 -12.34
CA LEU A 286 -23.43 17.31 -11.47
C LEU A 286 -22.75 15.99 -11.10
N ILE A 287 -22.02 15.35 -12.03
CA ILE A 287 -21.22 14.17 -11.74
C ILE A 287 -20.21 14.48 -10.64
N GLU A 288 -19.43 15.57 -10.81
CA GLU A 288 -18.43 16.00 -9.83
C GLU A 288 -19.06 16.30 -8.46
N LYS A 289 -20.22 16.98 -8.44
CA LYS A 289 -20.95 17.28 -7.21
C LYS A 289 -21.43 15.99 -6.52
N ASN A 290 -21.95 15.03 -7.26
CA ASN A 290 -22.36 13.74 -6.71
C ASN A 290 -21.15 12.92 -6.21
N CYS A 291 -20.04 12.90 -6.96
CA CYS A 291 -18.81 12.26 -6.49
C CYS A 291 -18.30 12.87 -5.18
N THR A 292 -18.30 14.20 -5.06
CA THR A 292 -17.91 14.91 -3.84
C THR A 292 -18.84 14.58 -2.69
N LYS A 293 -20.15 14.57 -2.91
CA LYS A 293 -21.16 14.23 -1.89
C LYS A 293 -20.90 12.85 -1.27
N TYR A 294 -20.46 11.89 -2.07
CA TYR A 294 -20.21 10.51 -1.63
C TYR A 294 -18.73 10.23 -1.33
N GLY A 295 -17.84 11.23 -1.38
CA GLY A 295 -16.42 11.09 -1.09
C GLY A 295 -15.69 10.13 -2.03
N LEU A 296 -16.09 10.08 -3.32
CA LEU A 296 -15.54 9.15 -4.30
C LEU A 296 -14.33 9.76 -5.01
N ALA A 297 -13.21 9.05 -4.97
CA ALA A 297 -11.97 9.42 -5.68
C ALA A 297 -11.67 8.46 -6.86
N ASN A 298 -12.47 7.41 -7.04
CA ASN A 298 -12.30 6.38 -8.07
C ASN A 298 -13.18 6.61 -9.31
N VAL A 299 -13.81 7.79 -9.44
CA VAL A 299 -14.53 8.23 -10.64
C VAL A 299 -13.68 9.26 -11.37
N LYS A 300 -13.36 8.98 -12.62
CA LYS A 300 -12.66 9.90 -13.54
C LYS A 300 -13.68 10.51 -14.49
N VAL A 301 -13.97 11.79 -14.32
CA VAL A 301 -14.97 12.50 -15.12
C VAL A 301 -14.30 13.03 -16.39
N ILE A 302 -14.85 12.69 -17.55
CA ILE A 302 -14.35 13.08 -18.87
C ILE A 302 -15.42 13.85 -19.63
N CYS A 303 -15.17 15.14 -19.87
CA CYS A 303 -16.01 15.94 -20.76
C CYS A 303 -15.58 15.70 -22.20
N CYS A 304 -16.35 14.88 -22.93
CA CYS A 304 -16.00 14.51 -24.32
C CYS A 304 -17.24 14.25 -25.17
N LEU A 305 -17.19 14.69 -26.42
CA LEU A 305 -18.11 14.28 -27.48
C LEU A 305 -17.60 12.95 -28.07
N LEU A 306 -18.20 11.85 -27.63
CA LEU A 306 -18.05 10.60 -28.37
C LEU A 306 -18.89 10.70 -29.66
N TYR A 307 -18.22 10.89 -30.79
CA TYR A 307 -18.83 10.67 -32.08
C TYR A 307 -19.07 9.16 -32.23
N THR A 308 -20.28 8.72 -31.97
CA THR A 308 -20.69 7.39 -32.40
C THR A 308 -20.84 7.45 -33.92
N SER A 309 -20.17 6.54 -34.62
CA SER A 309 -20.57 6.21 -36.01
C SER A 309 -22.08 5.94 -36.00
N PRO A 310 -22.87 6.47 -36.94
CA PRO A 310 -24.32 6.27 -36.92
C PRO A 310 -24.61 4.77 -36.85
N SER A 311 -25.48 4.41 -35.90
CA SER A 311 -25.93 3.04 -35.73
C SER A 311 -26.48 2.53 -37.07
N PRO A 312 -26.29 1.26 -37.45
CA PRO A 312 -26.95 0.70 -38.60
C PRO A 312 -28.47 0.90 -38.63
N ARG A 313 -29.10 1.14 -37.47
CA ARG A 313 -30.51 1.48 -37.31
C ARG A 313 -30.87 2.90 -37.69
N ASP A 314 -29.91 3.81 -37.71
CA ASP A 314 -30.11 5.23 -38.07
C ASP A 314 -29.96 5.50 -39.58
N ARG A 315 -29.75 4.43 -40.35
CA ARG A 315 -29.63 4.46 -41.85
C ARG A 315 -30.89 3.97 -42.58
N SER A 316 -32.03 3.75 -41.88
CA SER A 316 -33.30 3.38 -42.49
C SER A 316 -34.25 4.56 -42.64
#